data_655a430b3e298b864fc3575382410fcf
#
_entry.id   655a430b3e298b864fc3575382410fcf
#
_cell.length_a   1.000
_cell.length_b   1.000
_cell.length_c   1.000
_cell.angle_alpha   90.00
_cell.angle_beta   90.00
_cell.angle_gamma   90.00
#
_symmetry.space_group_name_H-M   'P 1'
#
loop_
_entity.id
_entity.type
_entity.pdbx_description
1 polymer ?
#
loop_
_entity_poly.entity_id
_entity_poly.type
_entity_poly.pdbx_seq_one_letter_code
_entity_poly.pdbx_strand_id
1 'polypeptide(L)'
;MIRVLAFGFRVKLTIDLIGNKAQVVAMHFSHLMQHIPRPFSADHGYEARQFFAADEEEIQNFVAAVAGSSPYLKGLIEKEHQWLRGAFAQPDAALKVEFSDLKATADSDLMSALRRAKRRVALWTALCDLAGVWALEEVTAALSKFADLACQMSLNHALKVQLQRGKIPMRKPETDPAELGMFVLAMGKLGANELNYSSDIDLICFFDESYFASVDVFEARAGFIRATKNMVALLNDITAEGYVFRTDLRLRPDPSVTPVCMGVEAAEHYYESRGRTWERSAFIKARVIAGDLQAGARFLQKMEPFVWRKYLDFAAIEDAHNIRLQIRRKTDVTGAITLPKHNIKLGRGGIREIEFFTQTRQLIAGGRDPDLRLRGTQQSLAALCQKGWIDPLTKSQLTEHYQAHRELEHRLQMINDAQTHSLPASEAEFERLAALMSRSADALKSEIFARLTSVHQITEAFFGPASSDVPIEAPEFSEILDKWPTYPALRSERAYTIFMRLQPEILKRLKQTDKTKEAV
;
A
#
# COMPACT_ATOMS: atom_id res chain seq x y z
N MET A 1 30.20 18.88 8.53
CA MET A 1 29.14 18.04 7.93
C MET A 1 27.86 18.87 7.87
N ILE A 2 27.52 19.43 6.71
CA ILE A 2 26.31 20.25 6.56
C ILE A 2 25.23 19.36 5.95
N ARG A 3 24.10 19.20 6.68
CA ARG A 3 22.92 18.47 6.15
C ARG A 3 22.05 19.45 5.39
N VAL A 4 21.92 19.28 4.07
CA VAL A 4 20.95 20.00 3.26
C VAL A 4 19.80 19.04 2.92
N LEU A 5 18.61 19.39 3.40
CA LEU A 5 17.36 18.70 3.02
C LEU A 5 16.85 19.33 1.72
N ALA A 6 16.97 18.62 0.61
CA ALA A 6 16.32 18.97 -0.63
C ALA A 6 15.50 17.78 -1.11
N PHE A 7 14.18 17.92 -1.09
CA PHE A 7 13.20 17.00 -1.69
C PHE A 7 13.44 15.49 -1.48
N GLY A 8 13.28 15.01 -0.26
CA GLY A 8 13.03 13.60 0.03
C GLY A 8 14.22 12.63 -0.03
N PHE A 9 15.39 13.03 -0.53
CA PHE A 9 16.60 12.21 -0.57
C PHE A 9 17.67 12.76 0.38
N ARG A 10 18.16 11.93 1.29
CA ARG A 10 19.33 12.27 2.12
C ARG A 10 20.59 12.19 1.27
N VAL A 11 21.12 13.34 0.85
CA VAL A 11 22.43 13.40 0.19
C VAL A 11 23.50 13.43 1.27
N LYS A 12 24.33 12.39 1.40
CA LYS A 12 25.59 12.45 2.14
C LYS A 12 26.63 13.14 1.25
N LEU A 13 26.85 14.42 1.48
CA LEU A 13 27.90 15.17 0.80
C LEU A 13 29.19 15.12 1.61
N THR A 14 30.24 14.54 1.06
CA THR A 14 31.61 14.77 1.54
C THR A 14 32.17 15.91 0.71
N ILE A 15 32.55 17.02 1.38
CA ILE A 15 33.19 18.17 0.74
C ILE A 15 34.68 18.02 0.95
N ASP A 16 35.41 17.69 -0.10
CA ASP A 16 36.85 17.81 -0.13
C ASP A 16 37.23 19.20 -0.66
N LEU A 17 37.98 19.94 0.15
CA LEU A 17 38.52 21.25 -0.22
C LEU A 17 39.88 21.06 -0.91
N ILE A 18 39.85 20.88 -2.21
CA ILE A 18 41.05 20.94 -3.04
C ILE A 18 40.98 22.26 -3.84
N GLY A 19 41.75 23.26 -3.38
CA GLY A 19 41.95 24.51 -4.11
C GLY A 19 40.68 25.32 -4.38
N ASN A 20 40.17 26.03 -3.42
CA ASN A 20 39.10 27.08 -3.50
C ASN A 20 37.84 26.78 -4.37
N LYS A 21 37.57 25.53 -4.76
CA LYS A 21 36.31 25.09 -5.37
C LYS A 21 35.80 23.85 -4.62
N ALA A 22 34.62 23.94 -4.05
CA ALA A 22 33.91 22.80 -3.51
C ALA A 22 33.54 21.86 -4.66
N GLN A 23 34.22 20.74 -4.80
CA GLN A 23 33.88 19.68 -5.76
C GLN A 23 33.06 18.64 -5.02
N VAL A 24 31.81 18.46 -5.42
CA VAL A 24 30.97 17.36 -4.93
C VAL A 24 31.48 16.08 -5.60
N VAL A 25 32.23 15.28 -4.83
CA VAL A 25 32.63 13.97 -5.29
C VAL A 25 31.46 13.01 -5.07
N ALA A 26 30.96 12.41 -6.16
CA ALA A 26 29.96 11.35 -6.05
C ALA A 26 30.58 10.17 -5.30
N MET A 27 30.00 9.75 -4.17
CA MET A 27 30.46 8.59 -3.44
C MET A 27 30.05 7.31 -4.20
N HIS A 28 30.98 6.39 -4.37
CA HIS A 28 30.69 5.07 -4.93
C HIS A 28 29.77 4.28 -3.99
N PHE A 29 28.92 3.38 -4.54
CA PHE A 29 27.92 2.63 -3.78
C PHE A 29 28.53 1.80 -2.65
N SER A 30 29.73 1.21 -2.86
CA SER A 30 30.48 0.45 -1.85
C SER A 30 30.66 1.22 -0.54
N HIS A 31 30.94 2.53 -0.61
CA HIS A 31 31.12 3.39 0.55
C HIS A 31 29.80 3.77 1.26
N LEU A 32 28.68 3.52 0.65
CA LEU A 32 27.34 3.79 1.21
C LEU A 32 26.76 2.57 1.92
N MET A 33 27.21 1.36 1.58
CA MET A 33 26.70 0.11 2.16
C MET A 33 26.93 0.08 3.67
N GLN A 34 25.89 -0.29 4.43
CA GLN A 34 25.94 -0.44 5.88
C GLN A 34 26.10 -1.91 6.30
N HIS A 35 25.60 -2.84 5.48
CA HIS A 35 25.71 -4.28 5.72
C HIS A 35 25.63 -5.05 4.39
N ILE A 36 26.08 -6.31 4.43
CA ILE A 36 26.02 -7.25 3.33
C ILE A 36 25.23 -8.47 3.79
N PRO A 37 24.18 -8.91 3.04
CA PRO A 37 23.47 -10.15 3.34
C PRO A 37 24.40 -11.36 3.32
N ARG A 38 23.95 -12.50 3.84
CA ARG A 38 24.67 -13.77 3.69
C ARG A 38 24.12 -14.51 2.46
N PRO A 39 24.98 -15.15 1.64
CA PRO A 39 24.50 -15.98 0.55
C PRO A 39 23.88 -17.27 1.12
N PHE A 40 22.69 -17.64 0.66
CA PHE A 40 22.07 -18.94 0.95
C PHE A 40 22.64 -20.04 0.03
N SER A 41 22.84 -19.75 -1.26
CA SER A 41 23.47 -20.61 -2.25
C SER A 41 24.81 -20.03 -2.68
N ALA A 42 25.90 -20.70 -2.37
CA ALA A 42 27.25 -20.28 -2.78
C ALA A 42 27.43 -20.29 -4.31
N ASP A 43 26.87 -21.30 -4.98
CA ASP A 43 27.00 -21.47 -6.44
C ASP A 43 26.33 -20.33 -7.21
N HIS A 44 25.09 -20.00 -6.85
CA HIS A 44 24.38 -18.85 -7.45
C HIS A 44 25.09 -17.51 -7.19
N GLY A 45 25.68 -17.37 -6.02
CA GLY A 45 26.47 -16.20 -5.68
C GLY A 45 27.74 -16.11 -6.54
N TYR A 46 28.45 -17.22 -6.69
CA TYR A 46 29.66 -17.29 -7.51
C TYR A 46 29.39 -16.93 -8.96
N GLU A 47 28.36 -17.49 -9.60
CA GLU A 47 27.97 -17.18 -10.97
C GLU A 47 27.74 -15.68 -11.18
N ALA A 48 26.96 -15.03 -10.30
CA ALA A 48 26.68 -13.60 -10.40
C ALA A 48 27.93 -12.73 -10.17
N ARG A 49 28.83 -13.15 -9.27
CA ARG A 49 30.09 -12.48 -8.98
C ARG A 49 30.98 -12.34 -10.23
N GLN A 50 30.96 -13.32 -11.14
CA GLN A 50 31.79 -13.29 -12.36
C GLN A 50 31.50 -12.08 -13.26
N PHE A 51 30.24 -11.61 -13.28
CA PHE A 51 29.91 -10.40 -14.03
C PHE A 51 30.58 -9.15 -13.49
N PHE A 52 31.07 -9.16 -12.24
CA PHE A 52 31.68 -8.03 -11.54
C PHE A 52 33.14 -8.27 -11.15
N ALA A 53 33.84 -9.21 -11.83
CA ALA A 53 35.20 -9.59 -11.50
C ALA A 53 36.24 -8.44 -11.58
N ALA A 54 35.92 -7.36 -12.31
CA ALA A 54 36.76 -6.16 -12.41
C ALA A 54 36.37 -5.03 -11.46
N ASP A 55 35.26 -5.20 -10.69
CA ASP A 55 34.75 -4.20 -9.76
C ASP A 55 35.37 -4.39 -8.36
N GLU A 56 35.11 -3.47 -7.42
CA GLU A 56 35.61 -3.55 -6.04
C GLU A 56 35.13 -4.83 -5.33
N GLU A 57 35.97 -5.38 -4.44
CA GLU A 57 35.67 -6.65 -3.76
C GLU A 57 34.40 -6.61 -2.94
N GLU A 58 34.09 -5.46 -2.34
CA GLU A 58 32.86 -5.22 -1.59
C GLU A 58 31.62 -5.35 -2.49
N ILE A 59 31.67 -4.83 -3.71
CA ILE A 59 30.60 -4.96 -4.72
C ILE A 59 30.43 -6.42 -5.14
N GLN A 60 31.55 -7.10 -5.42
CA GLN A 60 31.54 -8.51 -5.78
C GLN A 60 30.90 -9.38 -4.69
N ASN A 61 31.27 -9.16 -3.43
CA ASN A 61 30.75 -9.88 -2.27
C ASN A 61 29.26 -9.58 -2.04
N PHE A 62 28.86 -8.31 -2.18
CA PHE A 62 27.47 -7.90 -2.05
C PHE A 62 26.58 -8.52 -3.13
N VAL A 63 26.99 -8.44 -4.40
CA VAL A 63 26.26 -9.05 -5.53
C VAL A 63 26.13 -10.56 -5.35
N ALA A 64 27.22 -11.24 -4.95
CA ALA A 64 27.21 -12.66 -4.66
C ALA A 64 26.22 -13.02 -3.53
N ALA A 65 26.19 -12.24 -2.46
CA ALA A 65 25.29 -12.47 -1.33
C ALA A 65 23.81 -12.33 -1.73
N VAL A 66 23.49 -11.28 -2.49
CA VAL A 66 22.13 -11.02 -2.99
C VAL A 66 21.67 -12.11 -3.95
N ALA A 67 22.49 -12.41 -4.96
CA ALA A 67 22.19 -13.44 -5.97
C ALA A 67 22.08 -14.84 -5.35
N GLY A 68 22.94 -15.15 -4.37
CA GLY A 68 22.89 -16.41 -3.65
C GLY A 68 21.61 -16.61 -2.82
N SER A 69 20.90 -15.55 -2.47
CA SER A 69 19.70 -15.62 -1.63
C SER A 69 18.39 -15.37 -2.38
N SER A 70 18.43 -14.67 -3.53
CA SER A 70 17.26 -14.36 -4.34
C SER A 70 17.44 -14.77 -5.80
N PRO A 71 16.78 -15.84 -6.26
CA PRO A 71 16.78 -16.22 -7.68
C PRO A 71 16.24 -15.12 -8.59
N TYR A 72 15.26 -14.36 -8.15
CA TYR A 72 14.72 -13.22 -8.90
C TYR A 72 15.76 -12.12 -9.11
N LEU A 73 16.41 -11.67 -8.03
CA LEU A 73 17.43 -10.62 -8.12
C LEU A 73 18.66 -11.11 -8.89
N LYS A 74 19.04 -12.40 -8.77
CA LYS A 74 20.09 -13.02 -9.59
C LYS A 74 19.83 -12.81 -11.08
N GLY A 75 18.62 -13.19 -11.55
CA GLY A 75 18.24 -13.01 -12.95
C GLY A 75 18.23 -11.54 -13.42
N LEU A 76 17.87 -10.60 -12.54
CA LEU A 76 17.96 -9.17 -12.84
C LEU A 76 19.40 -8.68 -12.89
N ILE A 77 20.26 -9.11 -11.97
CA ILE A 77 21.69 -8.78 -11.94
C ILE A 77 22.36 -9.25 -13.24
N GLU A 78 22.15 -10.49 -13.64
CA GLU A 78 22.70 -11.06 -14.88
C GLU A 78 22.26 -10.26 -16.12
N LYS A 79 21.00 -9.86 -16.17
CA LYS A 79 20.43 -9.13 -17.32
C LYS A 79 20.87 -7.67 -17.39
N GLU A 80 21.03 -7.00 -16.25
CA GLU A 80 21.28 -5.56 -16.17
C GLU A 80 22.69 -5.21 -15.62
N HIS A 81 23.65 -6.17 -15.59
CA HIS A 81 24.98 -5.99 -14.99
C HIS A 81 25.75 -4.78 -15.56
N GLN A 82 25.63 -4.51 -16.87
CA GLN A 82 26.29 -3.35 -17.49
C GLN A 82 25.73 -2.03 -16.97
N TRP A 83 24.40 -1.93 -16.88
CA TRP A 83 23.72 -0.77 -16.31
C TRP A 83 24.06 -0.58 -14.83
N LEU A 84 24.12 -1.69 -14.07
CA LEU A 84 24.45 -1.67 -12.64
C LEU A 84 25.82 -1.07 -12.35
N ARG A 85 26.84 -1.32 -13.17
CA ARG A 85 28.15 -0.69 -12.98
C ARG A 85 28.06 0.83 -13.00
N GLY A 86 27.31 1.39 -13.94
CA GLY A 86 27.06 2.83 -13.98
C GLY A 86 26.29 3.33 -12.75
N ALA A 87 25.32 2.54 -12.28
CA ALA A 87 24.54 2.86 -11.08
C ALA A 87 25.40 2.81 -9.80
N PHE A 88 26.30 1.85 -9.65
CA PHE A 88 27.25 1.78 -8.53
C PHE A 88 28.23 2.96 -8.52
N ALA A 89 28.68 3.41 -9.68
CA ALA A 89 29.55 4.56 -9.79
C ALA A 89 28.84 5.89 -9.48
N GLN A 90 27.54 6.00 -9.76
CA GLN A 90 26.75 7.20 -9.57
C GLN A 90 25.39 6.89 -8.91
N PRO A 91 25.36 6.45 -7.65
CA PRO A 91 24.16 5.95 -6.98
C PRO A 91 23.02 6.97 -6.91
N ASP A 92 23.31 8.24 -6.67
CA ASP A 92 22.31 9.32 -6.59
C ASP A 92 21.70 9.70 -7.94
N ALA A 93 22.36 9.38 -9.04
CA ALA A 93 21.90 9.68 -10.39
C ALA A 93 21.14 8.51 -11.03
N ALA A 94 21.36 7.27 -10.59
CA ALA A 94 20.88 6.05 -11.25
C ALA A 94 19.38 6.09 -11.63
N LEU A 95 18.48 6.31 -10.67
CA LEU A 95 17.05 6.39 -10.98
C LEU A 95 16.62 7.72 -11.63
N LYS A 96 17.36 8.81 -11.41
CA LYS A 96 17.05 10.10 -12.05
C LYS A 96 17.27 10.00 -13.56
N VAL A 97 18.39 9.40 -13.97
CA VAL A 97 18.71 9.15 -15.37
C VAL A 97 17.69 8.19 -15.97
N GLU A 98 17.43 7.05 -15.33
CA GLU A 98 16.45 6.06 -15.82
C GLU A 98 15.06 6.67 -16.04
N PHE A 99 14.56 7.50 -15.10
CA PHE A 99 13.28 8.18 -15.27
C PHE A 99 13.30 9.27 -16.34
N SER A 100 14.44 9.93 -16.56
CA SER A 100 14.59 10.91 -17.64
C SER A 100 14.57 10.22 -19.01
N ASP A 101 15.31 9.13 -19.15
CA ASP A 101 15.38 8.33 -20.38
C ASP A 101 14.01 7.74 -20.71
N LEU A 102 13.31 7.21 -19.70
CA LEU A 102 11.97 6.69 -19.87
C LEU A 102 11.00 7.76 -20.39
N LYS A 103 11.03 8.97 -19.84
CA LYS A 103 10.19 10.10 -20.30
C LYS A 103 10.49 10.53 -21.73
N ALA A 104 11.73 10.39 -22.19
CA ALA A 104 12.15 10.73 -23.54
C ALA A 104 11.85 9.62 -24.56
N THR A 105 11.33 8.46 -24.13
CA THR A 105 11.07 7.31 -24.99
C THR A 105 9.93 7.62 -25.98
N ALA A 106 10.12 7.23 -27.25
CA ALA A 106 9.09 7.32 -28.28
C ALA A 106 7.90 6.38 -27.99
N ASP A 107 6.70 6.77 -28.43
CA ASP A 107 5.48 5.99 -28.23
C ASP A 107 5.58 4.54 -28.79
N SER A 108 6.36 4.33 -29.88
CA SER A 108 6.62 2.99 -30.48
C SER A 108 7.36 2.04 -29.54
N ASP A 109 8.24 2.56 -28.69
CA ASP A 109 9.14 1.78 -27.84
C ASP A 109 8.67 1.72 -26.39
N LEU A 110 7.54 2.37 -26.08
CA LEU A 110 7.03 2.56 -24.72
C LEU A 110 6.88 1.23 -23.97
N MET A 111 6.32 0.20 -24.62
CA MET A 111 6.07 -1.11 -23.99
C MET A 111 7.37 -1.76 -23.49
N SER A 112 8.40 -1.78 -24.31
CA SER A 112 9.71 -2.34 -23.97
C SER A 112 10.44 -1.47 -22.93
N ALA A 113 10.41 -0.14 -23.10
CA ALA A 113 11.04 0.81 -22.19
C ALA A 113 10.47 0.74 -20.77
N LEU A 114 9.16 0.62 -20.61
CA LEU A 114 8.51 0.47 -19.30
C LEU A 114 8.96 -0.81 -18.58
N ARG A 115 9.11 -1.93 -19.30
CA ARG A 115 9.55 -3.21 -18.72
C ARG A 115 11.02 -3.18 -18.34
N ARG A 116 11.86 -2.57 -19.17
CA ARG A 116 13.28 -2.34 -18.86
C ARG A 116 13.41 -1.46 -17.60
N ALA A 117 12.70 -0.34 -17.55
CA ALA A 117 12.70 0.54 -16.39
C ALA A 117 12.19 -0.19 -15.13
N LYS A 118 11.12 -1.03 -15.23
CA LYS A 118 10.65 -1.86 -14.12
C LYS A 118 11.76 -2.75 -13.56
N ARG A 119 12.50 -3.43 -14.41
CA ARG A 119 13.60 -4.30 -13.97
C ARG A 119 14.70 -3.51 -13.24
N ARG A 120 15.12 -2.39 -13.82
CA ARG A 120 16.19 -1.54 -13.26
C ARG A 120 15.76 -0.88 -11.94
N VAL A 121 14.55 -0.35 -11.90
CA VAL A 121 14.00 0.24 -10.66
C VAL A 121 13.86 -0.80 -9.57
N ALA A 122 13.28 -1.97 -9.87
CA ALA A 122 13.14 -3.06 -8.89
C ALA A 122 14.50 -3.54 -8.38
N LEU A 123 15.47 -3.73 -9.28
CA LEU A 123 16.81 -4.17 -8.92
C LEU A 123 17.52 -3.13 -8.06
N TRP A 124 17.63 -1.88 -8.53
CA TRP A 124 18.34 -0.83 -7.81
C TRP A 124 17.76 -0.56 -6.44
N THR A 125 16.43 -0.46 -6.37
CA THR A 125 15.75 -0.26 -5.10
C THR A 125 16.01 -1.41 -4.13
N ALA A 126 16.00 -2.67 -4.63
CA ALA A 126 16.30 -3.84 -3.81
C ALA A 126 17.75 -3.85 -3.30
N LEU A 127 18.71 -3.45 -4.12
CA LEU A 127 20.10 -3.34 -3.70
C LEU A 127 20.31 -2.26 -2.65
N CYS A 128 19.69 -1.08 -2.82
CA CYS A 128 19.73 -0.01 -1.82
C CYS A 128 19.08 -0.40 -0.50
N ASP A 129 17.96 -1.15 -0.54
CA ASP A 129 17.26 -1.67 0.63
C ASP A 129 18.10 -2.74 1.36
N LEU A 130 18.65 -3.71 0.61
CA LEU A 130 19.46 -4.81 1.17
C LEU A 130 20.80 -4.33 1.72
N ALA A 131 21.39 -3.31 1.13
CA ALA A 131 22.62 -2.70 1.63
C ALA A 131 22.39 -1.71 2.79
N GLY A 132 21.16 -1.40 3.17
CA GLY A 132 20.82 -0.40 4.19
C GLY A 132 21.16 1.04 3.76
N VAL A 133 21.31 1.29 2.46
CA VAL A 133 21.58 2.63 1.91
C VAL A 133 20.34 3.50 1.99
N TRP A 134 19.18 2.92 1.72
CA TRP A 134 17.87 3.58 1.78
C TRP A 134 17.04 3.09 2.97
N ALA A 135 16.35 4.02 3.61
CA ALA A 135 15.31 3.70 4.57
C ALA A 135 14.03 3.21 3.88
N LEU A 136 13.11 2.61 4.62
CA LEU A 136 11.84 2.08 4.10
C LEU A 136 11.07 3.11 3.26
N GLU A 137 11.03 4.36 3.71
CA GLU A 137 10.31 5.46 3.06
C GLU A 137 10.92 5.80 1.70
N GLU A 138 12.25 5.77 1.58
CA GLU A 138 12.97 6.02 0.33
C GLU A 138 12.72 4.89 -0.67
N VAL A 139 12.76 3.64 -0.22
CA VAL A 139 12.45 2.44 -0.99
C VAL A 139 11.04 2.51 -1.58
N THR A 140 10.04 2.70 -0.72
CA THR A 140 8.62 2.72 -1.14
C THR A 140 8.28 3.94 -1.98
N ALA A 141 8.91 5.09 -1.73
CA ALA A 141 8.76 6.30 -2.54
C ALA A 141 9.33 6.11 -3.95
N ALA A 142 10.48 5.45 -4.10
CA ALA A 142 11.08 5.17 -5.41
C ALA A 142 10.19 4.24 -6.25
N LEU A 143 9.66 3.16 -5.64
CA LEU A 143 8.72 2.24 -6.29
C LEU A 143 7.41 2.94 -6.67
N SER A 144 6.86 3.77 -5.78
CA SER A 144 5.63 4.53 -6.03
C SER A 144 5.81 5.55 -7.15
N LYS A 145 6.95 6.26 -7.16
CA LYS A 145 7.26 7.23 -8.22
C LYS A 145 7.39 6.59 -9.59
N PHE A 146 7.98 5.40 -9.68
CA PHE A 146 8.00 4.64 -10.93
C PHE A 146 6.58 4.22 -11.35
N ALA A 147 5.74 3.76 -10.43
CA ALA A 147 4.36 3.39 -10.73
C ALA A 147 3.54 4.59 -11.23
N ASP A 148 3.68 5.76 -10.61
CA ASP A 148 3.05 7.00 -11.08
C ASP A 148 3.47 7.34 -12.51
N LEU A 149 4.78 7.31 -12.79
CA LEU A 149 5.31 7.58 -14.12
C LEU A 149 4.82 6.57 -15.17
N ALA A 150 4.84 5.29 -14.83
CA ALA A 150 4.36 4.22 -15.71
C ALA A 150 2.86 4.38 -16.02
N CYS A 151 2.03 4.69 -15.03
CA CYS A 151 0.60 4.97 -15.21
C CYS A 151 0.38 6.21 -16.09
N GLN A 152 1.08 7.32 -15.81
CA GLN A 152 0.96 8.56 -16.58
C GLN A 152 1.33 8.35 -18.05
N MET A 153 2.46 7.70 -18.33
CA MET A 153 2.91 7.46 -19.70
C MET A 153 1.98 6.49 -20.45
N SER A 154 1.53 5.41 -19.79
CA SER A 154 0.61 4.44 -20.37
C SER A 154 -0.76 5.06 -20.66
N LEU A 155 -1.27 5.93 -19.77
CA LEU A 155 -2.51 6.66 -19.99
C LEU A 155 -2.39 7.66 -21.14
N ASN A 156 -1.31 8.45 -21.17
CA ASN A 156 -1.06 9.43 -22.23
C ASN A 156 -1.03 8.76 -23.61
N HIS A 157 -0.29 7.64 -23.73
CA HIS A 157 -0.27 6.86 -24.96
C HIS A 157 -1.66 6.36 -25.34
N ALA A 158 -2.39 5.77 -24.39
CA ALA A 158 -3.73 5.26 -24.62
C ALA A 158 -4.72 6.33 -25.06
N LEU A 159 -4.67 7.53 -24.47
CA LEU A 159 -5.50 8.69 -24.85
C LEU A 159 -5.14 9.23 -26.22
N LYS A 160 -3.84 9.37 -26.54
CA LYS A 160 -3.38 9.78 -27.88
C LYS A 160 -3.94 8.85 -28.97
N VAL A 161 -3.92 7.53 -28.74
CA VAL A 161 -4.49 6.55 -29.67
C VAL A 161 -6.00 6.78 -29.88
N GLN A 162 -6.76 7.13 -28.80
CA GLN A 162 -8.19 7.41 -28.93
C GLN A 162 -8.46 8.73 -29.65
N LEU A 163 -7.66 9.76 -29.40
CA LEU A 163 -7.73 11.05 -30.12
C LEU A 163 -7.48 10.88 -31.62
N GLN A 164 -6.40 10.19 -31.99
CA GLN A 164 -6.05 9.92 -33.40
C GLN A 164 -7.15 9.14 -34.15
N ARG A 165 -7.88 8.30 -33.43
CA ARG A 165 -9.02 7.53 -33.96
C ARG A 165 -10.35 8.30 -33.95
N GLY A 166 -10.35 9.57 -33.50
CA GLY A 166 -11.56 10.36 -33.37
C GLY A 166 -12.60 9.78 -32.41
N LYS A 167 -12.14 9.06 -31.34
CA LYS A 167 -13.02 8.39 -30.39
C LYS A 167 -13.27 9.20 -29.09
N ILE A 168 -12.74 10.41 -29.04
CA ILE A 168 -13.03 11.41 -27.99
C ILE A 168 -13.64 12.60 -28.72
N PRO A 169 -14.96 12.83 -28.59
CA PRO A 169 -15.67 13.85 -29.35
C PRO A 169 -15.18 15.25 -29.04
N MET A 170 -15.35 16.16 -29.99
CA MET A 170 -15.00 17.59 -29.86
C MET A 170 -13.52 17.86 -29.51
N ARG A 171 -12.64 16.87 -29.66
CA ARG A 171 -11.20 16.99 -29.38
C ARG A 171 -10.38 16.73 -30.63
N LYS A 172 -9.32 17.52 -30.80
CA LYS A 172 -8.37 17.37 -31.89
C LYS A 172 -7.30 16.35 -31.53
N PRO A 173 -6.65 15.71 -32.52
CA PRO A 173 -5.57 14.74 -32.27
C PRO A 173 -4.40 15.32 -31.47
N GLU A 174 -4.14 16.61 -31.57
CA GLU A 174 -3.08 17.34 -30.88
C GLU A 174 -3.44 17.83 -29.47
N THR A 175 -4.69 17.60 -29.01
CA THR A 175 -5.11 17.97 -27.65
C THR A 175 -4.25 17.24 -26.61
N ASP A 176 -3.74 17.98 -25.63
CA ASP A 176 -2.97 17.39 -24.53
C ASP A 176 -3.84 16.40 -23.74
N PRO A 177 -3.43 15.15 -23.57
CA PRO A 177 -4.11 14.19 -22.71
C PRO A 177 -4.46 14.70 -21.30
N ALA A 178 -3.64 15.60 -20.74
CA ALA A 178 -3.88 16.23 -19.44
C ALA A 178 -5.07 17.21 -19.43
N GLU A 179 -5.58 17.63 -20.60
CA GLU A 179 -6.70 18.57 -20.74
C GLU A 179 -8.03 17.89 -21.11
N LEU A 180 -8.08 16.57 -21.04
CA LEU A 180 -9.26 15.79 -21.46
C LEU A 180 -10.26 15.55 -20.32
N GLY A 181 -9.97 15.99 -19.11
CA GLY A 181 -10.80 15.74 -17.92
C GLY A 181 -10.74 14.31 -17.39
N MET A 182 -9.98 13.39 -18.03
CA MET A 182 -9.77 12.04 -17.51
C MET A 182 -8.61 12.00 -16.52
N PHE A 183 -8.80 11.34 -15.38
CA PHE A 183 -7.76 11.19 -14.37
C PHE A 183 -7.80 9.79 -13.71
N VAL A 184 -6.67 9.43 -13.11
CA VAL A 184 -6.49 8.17 -12.39
C VAL A 184 -6.14 8.45 -10.94
N LEU A 185 -6.90 7.84 -10.04
CA LEU A 185 -6.59 7.79 -8.61
C LEU A 185 -5.81 6.51 -8.28
N ALA A 186 -4.68 6.66 -7.60
CA ALA A 186 -4.02 5.58 -6.89
C ALA A 186 -4.66 5.41 -5.51
N MET A 187 -4.95 4.17 -5.16
CA MET A 187 -5.52 3.77 -3.89
C MET A 187 -4.50 2.93 -3.11
N GLY A 188 -4.85 2.53 -1.92
CA GLY A 188 -4.06 1.60 -1.11
C GLY A 188 -2.60 2.03 -0.90
N LYS A 189 -1.65 1.13 -1.06
CA LYS A 189 -0.22 1.39 -0.85
C LYS A 189 0.33 2.43 -1.83
N LEU A 190 -0.05 2.36 -3.11
CA LEU A 190 0.39 3.34 -4.10
C LEU A 190 -0.13 4.74 -3.78
N GLY A 191 -1.39 4.87 -3.38
CA GLY A 191 -1.98 6.14 -2.97
C GLY A 191 -1.24 6.80 -1.80
N ALA A 192 -0.74 5.99 -0.87
CA ALA A 192 0.04 6.44 0.29
C ALA A 192 1.54 6.67 0.00
N ASN A 193 2.03 6.44 -1.21
CA ASN A 193 3.47 6.36 -1.54
C ASN A 193 4.21 5.25 -0.75
N GLU A 194 3.53 4.17 -0.43
CA GLU A 194 4.02 3.03 0.35
C GLU A 194 4.08 1.74 -0.49
N LEU A 195 4.30 1.82 -1.82
CA LEU A 195 4.27 0.65 -2.72
C LEU A 195 5.39 -0.34 -2.42
N ASN A 196 5.09 -1.64 -2.54
CA ASN A 196 6.05 -2.74 -2.41
C ASN A 196 6.60 -3.19 -3.77
N TYR A 197 7.58 -4.15 -3.73
CA TYR A 197 8.21 -4.71 -4.94
C TYR A 197 7.26 -5.46 -5.85
N SER A 198 6.50 -6.40 -5.33
CA SER A 198 5.59 -7.27 -6.08
C SER A 198 4.13 -7.03 -5.69
N SER A 199 3.74 -5.77 -5.57
CA SER A 199 2.37 -5.36 -5.26
C SER A 199 1.56 -5.14 -6.53
N ASP A 200 0.25 -5.42 -6.44
CA ASP A 200 -0.69 -4.84 -7.38
C ASP A 200 -0.77 -3.34 -7.14
N ILE A 201 -1.14 -2.60 -8.18
CA ILE A 201 -1.53 -1.20 -8.06
C ILE A 201 -3.05 -1.09 -8.13
N ASP A 202 -3.63 -0.56 -7.05
CA ASP A 202 -5.07 -0.31 -6.96
C ASP A 202 -5.38 1.03 -7.61
N LEU A 203 -6.19 1.05 -8.67
CA LEU A 203 -6.50 2.25 -9.45
C LEU A 203 -8.00 2.46 -9.58
N ILE A 204 -8.44 3.72 -9.61
CA ILE A 204 -9.77 4.12 -10.02
C ILE A 204 -9.65 5.16 -11.13
N CYS A 205 -10.34 4.94 -12.25
CA CYS A 205 -10.34 5.85 -13.39
C CYS A 205 -11.67 6.61 -13.46
N PHE A 206 -11.58 7.94 -13.55
CA PHE A 206 -12.72 8.83 -13.70
C PHE A 206 -12.51 9.82 -14.85
N PHE A 207 -13.60 10.42 -15.32
CA PHE A 207 -13.55 11.57 -16.22
C PHE A 207 -14.61 12.60 -15.81
N ASP A 208 -14.29 13.87 -15.99
CA ASP A 208 -15.17 15.00 -15.68
C ASP A 208 -16.06 15.29 -16.89
N GLU A 209 -17.36 15.00 -16.75
CA GLU A 209 -18.36 15.17 -17.80
C GLU A 209 -18.51 16.61 -18.24
N SER A 210 -18.18 17.59 -17.38
CA SER A 210 -18.29 19.02 -17.68
C SER A 210 -17.39 19.48 -18.83
N TYR A 211 -16.42 18.67 -19.22
CA TYR A 211 -15.55 18.94 -20.38
C TYR A 211 -16.25 18.68 -21.72
N PHE A 212 -17.45 18.13 -21.74
CA PHE A 212 -18.18 17.70 -22.95
C PHE A 212 -19.58 18.26 -22.97
N ALA A 213 -20.12 18.50 -24.19
CA ALA A 213 -21.55 18.74 -24.33
C ALA A 213 -22.35 17.49 -23.94
N SER A 214 -23.56 17.64 -23.41
CA SER A 214 -24.37 16.54 -22.89
C SER A 214 -24.61 15.42 -23.93
N VAL A 215 -24.68 15.78 -25.22
CA VAL A 215 -24.86 14.82 -26.34
C VAL A 215 -23.61 13.97 -26.60
N ASP A 216 -22.44 14.45 -26.20
CA ASP A 216 -21.13 13.81 -26.47
C ASP A 216 -20.62 12.98 -25.31
N VAL A 217 -21.21 13.10 -24.11
CA VAL A 217 -20.74 12.42 -22.89
C VAL A 217 -20.72 10.89 -23.04
N PHE A 218 -21.70 10.32 -23.73
CA PHE A 218 -21.78 8.88 -23.95
C PHE A 218 -20.63 8.36 -24.84
N GLU A 219 -20.30 9.10 -25.90
CA GLU A 219 -19.19 8.75 -26.80
C GLU A 219 -17.84 8.97 -26.12
N ALA A 220 -17.64 10.08 -25.39
CA ALA A 220 -16.46 10.35 -24.58
C ALA A 220 -16.20 9.22 -23.56
N ARG A 221 -17.24 8.84 -22.82
CA ARG A 221 -17.19 7.70 -21.89
C ARG A 221 -16.72 6.41 -22.55
N ALA A 222 -17.23 6.08 -23.74
CA ALA A 222 -16.80 4.91 -24.48
C ALA A 222 -15.31 5.02 -24.90
N GLY A 223 -14.84 6.22 -25.26
CA GLY A 223 -13.43 6.53 -25.53
C GLY A 223 -12.55 6.30 -24.32
N PHE A 224 -12.93 6.82 -23.15
CA PHE A 224 -12.16 6.68 -21.90
C PHE A 224 -12.14 5.25 -21.36
N ILE A 225 -13.23 4.48 -21.52
CA ILE A 225 -13.23 3.04 -21.21
C ILE A 225 -12.20 2.29 -22.05
N ARG A 226 -12.09 2.61 -23.35
CA ARG A 226 -11.07 1.99 -24.23
C ARG A 226 -9.67 2.44 -23.84
N ALA A 227 -9.46 3.71 -23.53
CA ALA A 227 -8.17 4.23 -23.04
C ALA A 227 -7.74 3.53 -21.74
N THR A 228 -8.65 3.38 -20.78
CA THR A 228 -8.39 2.63 -19.53
C THR A 228 -7.95 1.19 -19.80
N LYS A 229 -8.66 0.48 -20.69
CA LYS A 229 -8.29 -0.89 -21.05
C LYS A 229 -6.93 -0.98 -21.72
N ASN A 230 -6.60 -0.04 -22.60
CA ASN A 230 -5.30 0.02 -23.26
C ASN A 230 -4.17 0.36 -22.25
N MET A 231 -4.37 1.29 -21.33
CA MET A 231 -3.44 1.59 -20.23
C MET A 231 -3.16 0.34 -19.40
N VAL A 232 -4.21 -0.37 -18.99
CA VAL A 232 -4.09 -1.61 -18.20
C VAL A 232 -3.33 -2.68 -18.97
N ALA A 233 -3.60 -2.87 -20.26
CA ALA A 233 -2.89 -3.83 -21.10
C ALA A 233 -1.39 -3.49 -21.19
N LEU A 234 -1.01 -2.21 -21.38
CA LEU A 234 0.39 -1.78 -21.40
C LEU A 234 1.12 -2.13 -20.11
N LEU A 235 0.44 -2.00 -18.96
CA LEU A 235 1.03 -2.26 -17.65
C LEU A 235 1.05 -3.75 -17.29
N ASN A 236 0.01 -4.50 -17.62
CA ASN A 236 -0.26 -5.83 -17.09
C ASN A 236 0.14 -6.97 -18.02
N ASP A 237 0.15 -6.76 -19.35
CA ASP A 237 0.40 -7.83 -20.30
C ASP A 237 1.82 -8.40 -20.16
N ILE A 238 1.91 -9.72 -20.10
CA ILE A 238 3.17 -10.45 -20.00
C ILE A 238 3.78 -10.57 -21.40
N THR A 239 4.99 -10.08 -21.56
CA THR A 239 5.80 -10.23 -22.79
C THR A 239 7.07 -11.03 -22.51
N ALA A 240 7.91 -11.24 -23.52
CA ALA A 240 9.24 -11.82 -23.31
C ALA A 240 10.11 -11.02 -22.32
N GLU A 241 9.81 -9.73 -22.12
CA GLU A 241 10.48 -8.86 -21.15
C GLU A 241 9.79 -8.78 -19.78
N GLY A 242 8.72 -9.56 -19.55
CA GLY A 242 7.91 -9.56 -18.34
C GLY A 242 6.72 -8.59 -18.41
N TYR A 243 6.27 -8.11 -17.28
CA TYR A 243 5.19 -7.15 -17.09
C TYR A 243 5.68 -5.91 -16.32
N VAL A 244 4.88 -4.85 -16.27
CA VAL A 244 5.20 -3.64 -15.49
C VAL A 244 4.55 -3.70 -14.11
N PHE A 245 3.21 -3.71 -14.07
CA PHE A 245 2.41 -3.86 -12.84
C PHE A 245 1.15 -4.66 -13.10
N ARG A 246 0.79 -5.53 -12.15
CA ARG A 246 -0.59 -6.03 -12.05
C ARG A 246 -1.48 -4.89 -11.59
N THR A 247 -2.60 -4.67 -12.27
CA THR A 247 -3.51 -3.56 -12.00
C THR A 247 -4.84 -4.08 -11.46
N ASP A 248 -5.31 -3.47 -10.36
CA ASP A 248 -6.61 -3.77 -9.76
C ASP A 248 -7.54 -2.55 -9.86
N LEU A 249 -8.64 -2.70 -10.59
CA LEU A 249 -9.66 -1.66 -10.77
C LEU A 249 -10.92 -1.91 -9.91
N ARG A 250 -10.89 -2.87 -8.98
CA ARG A 250 -12.07 -3.29 -8.21
C ARG A 250 -12.48 -2.33 -7.10
N LEU A 251 -11.67 -1.34 -6.73
CA LEU A 251 -12.02 -0.34 -5.72
C LEU A 251 -12.94 0.78 -6.23
N ARG A 252 -13.30 0.76 -7.53
CA ARG A 252 -14.29 1.70 -8.09
C ARG A 252 -15.70 1.41 -7.54
N PRO A 253 -16.63 2.40 -7.57
CA PRO A 253 -18.01 2.21 -7.15
C PRO A 253 -18.66 0.99 -7.82
N ASP A 254 -19.18 0.08 -7.03
CA ASP A 254 -19.88 -1.14 -7.46
C ASP A 254 -19.28 -1.82 -8.70
N PRO A 255 -18.10 -2.46 -8.58
CA PRO A 255 -17.35 -2.99 -9.72
C PRO A 255 -18.07 -4.11 -10.50
N SER A 256 -19.16 -4.66 -9.95
CA SER A 256 -19.94 -5.70 -10.59
C SER A 256 -20.81 -5.17 -11.74
N VAL A 257 -21.19 -3.89 -11.71
CA VAL A 257 -22.14 -3.29 -12.67
C VAL A 257 -21.58 -2.02 -13.33
N THR A 258 -20.52 -1.42 -12.79
CA THR A 258 -19.97 -0.18 -13.31
C THR A 258 -18.84 -0.41 -14.31
N PRO A 259 -18.65 0.47 -15.31
CA PRO A 259 -17.53 0.38 -16.23
C PRO A 259 -16.21 0.70 -15.54
N VAL A 260 -15.08 0.35 -16.18
CA VAL A 260 -13.72 0.58 -15.66
C VAL A 260 -13.30 2.06 -15.61
N CYS A 261 -14.02 2.94 -16.32
CA CYS A 261 -13.90 4.39 -16.20
C CYS A 261 -15.31 4.98 -16.08
N MET A 262 -15.53 5.79 -15.06
CA MET A 262 -16.83 6.38 -14.73
C MET A 262 -16.78 7.89 -14.85
N GLY A 263 -17.95 8.52 -15.08
CA GLY A 263 -18.11 9.95 -14.89
C GLY A 263 -18.07 10.35 -13.42
N VAL A 264 -17.55 11.54 -13.17
CA VAL A 264 -17.41 12.13 -11.83
C VAL A 264 -18.77 12.30 -11.16
N GLU A 265 -19.78 12.81 -11.90
CA GLU A 265 -21.13 13.04 -11.37
C GLU A 265 -21.78 11.74 -10.86
N ALA A 266 -21.67 10.66 -11.64
CA ALA A 266 -22.18 9.36 -11.24
C ALA A 266 -21.45 8.78 -10.01
N ALA A 267 -20.13 9.02 -9.90
CA ALA A 267 -19.33 8.61 -8.75
C ALA A 267 -19.70 9.40 -7.49
N GLU A 268 -19.82 10.71 -7.58
CA GLU A 268 -20.24 11.59 -6.49
C GLU A 268 -21.60 11.13 -5.92
N HIS A 269 -22.59 10.94 -6.80
CA HIS A 269 -23.92 10.47 -6.41
C HIS A 269 -23.86 9.10 -5.71
N TYR A 270 -23.02 8.17 -6.18
CA TYR A 270 -22.83 6.88 -5.54
C TYR A 270 -22.28 7.03 -4.11
N TYR A 271 -21.19 7.78 -3.95
CA TYR A 271 -20.55 7.92 -2.63
C TYR A 271 -21.43 8.67 -1.62
N GLU A 272 -22.21 9.65 -2.06
CA GLU A 272 -23.15 10.38 -1.23
C GLU A 272 -24.32 9.49 -0.76
N SER A 273 -24.87 8.66 -1.65
CA SER A 273 -26.08 7.88 -1.36
C SER A 273 -25.83 6.47 -0.85
N ARG A 274 -24.75 5.81 -1.29
CA ARG A 274 -24.46 4.38 -1.06
C ARG A 274 -23.06 4.10 -0.52
N GLY A 275 -22.20 5.12 -0.42
CA GLY A 275 -20.82 4.96 0.01
C GLY A 275 -20.70 4.32 1.39
N ARG A 276 -19.88 3.28 1.50
CA ARG A 276 -19.70 2.45 2.71
C ARG A 276 -18.50 2.91 3.52
N THR A 277 -18.46 2.56 4.79
CA THR A 277 -17.37 2.92 5.71
C THR A 277 -16.00 2.41 5.24
N TRP A 278 -15.94 1.21 4.64
CA TRP A 278 -14.68 0.71 4.10
C TRP A 278 -14.16 1.54 2.91
N GLU A 279 -15.04 2.12 2.08
CA GLU A 279 -14.66 3.02 0.98
C GLU A 279 -14.12 4.34 1.53
N ARG A 280 -14.74 4.88 2.59
CA ARG A 280 -14.19 6.05 3.31
C ARG A 280 -12.76 5.78 3.77
N SER A 281 -12.51 4.62 4.40
CA SER A 281 -11.17 4.21 4.83
C SER A 281 -10.20 4.09 3.65
N ALA A 282 -10.64 3.53 2.52
CA ALA A 282 -9.82 3.43 1.31
C ALA A 282 -9.45 4.81 0.74
N PHE A 283 -10.39 5.76 0.76
CA PHE A 283 -10.16 7.13 0.27
C PHE A 283 -9.19 7.96 1.12
N ILE A 284 -8.89 7.57 2.37
CA ILE A 284 -7.82 8.21 3.17
C ILE A 284 -6.49 8.21 2.38
N LYS A 285 -6.22 7.12 1.66
CA LYS A 285 -4.99 6.94 0.88
C LYS A 285 -5.11 7.39 -0.59
N ALA A 286 -6.26 7.89 -1.03
CA ALA A 286 -6.49 8.28 -2.43
C ALA A 286 -5.58 9.44 -2.87
N ARG A 287 -4.99 9.32 -4.07
CA ARG A 287 -4.10 10.31 -4.67
C ARG A 287 -4.22 10.31 -6.19
N VAL A 288 -4.30 11.48 -6.81
CA VAL A 288 -4.26 11.61 -8.27
C VAL A 288 -2.84 11.34 -8.76
N ILE A 289 -2.68 10.46 -9.77
CA ILE A 289 -1.35 10.07 -10.28
C ILE A 289 -1.18 10.23 -11.78
N ALA A 290 -2.26 10.30 -12.54
CA ALA A 290 -2.17 10.39 -13.99
C ALA A 290 -3.39 11.11 -14.60
N GLY A 291 -3.23 11.62 -15.81
CA GLY A 291 -4.24 12.35 -16.57
C GLY A 291 -4.38 13.80 -16.14
N ASP A 292 -5.61 14.31 -16.10
CA ASP A 292 -5.93 15.67 -15.66
C ASP A 292 -5.85 15.77 -14.13
N LEU A 293 -4.69 16.22 -13.65
CA LEU A 293 -4.42 16.34 -12.21
C LEU A 293 -5.32 17.37 -11.53
N GLN A 294 -5.77 18.40 -12.26
CA GLN A 294 -6.65 19.45 -11.71
C GLN A 294 -8.08 18.93 -11.55
N ALA A 295 -8.60 18.21 -12.55
CA ALA A 295 -9.90 17.55 -12.44
C ALA A 295 -9.92 16.54 -11.28
N GLY A 296 -8.86 15.74 -11.17
CA GLY A 296 -8.71 14.81 -10.05
C GLY A 296 -8.62 15.49 -8.68
N ALA A 297 -7.92 16.61 -8.58
CA ALA A 297 -7.83 17.39 -7.32
C ALA A 297 -9.21 17.97 -6.93
N ARG A 298 -9.97 18.51 -7.89
CA ARG A 298 -11.34 18.99 -7.65
C ARG A 298 -12.25 17.86 -7.17
N PHE A 299 -12.15 16.67 -7.77
CA PHE A 299 -12.91 15.52 -7.34
C PHE A 299 -12.56 15.11 -5.90
N LEU A 300 -11.27 14.99 -5.56
CA LEU A 300 -10.86 14.65 -4.18
C LEU A 300 -11.35 15.68 -3.16
N GLN A 301 -11.36 16.97 -3.51
CA GLN A 301 -11.89 18.03 -2.65
C GLN A 301 -13.40 17.86 -2.43
N LYS A 302 -14.17 17.53 -3.46
CA LYS A 302 -15.61 17.24 -3.33
C LYS A 302 -15.87 15.99 -2.48
N MET A 303 -14.94 15.01 -2.47
CA MET A 303 -15.04 13.80 -1.67
C MET A 303 -14.68 13.99 -0.18
N GLU A 304 -14.11 15.14 0.22
CA GLU A 304 -13.74 15.39 1.62
C GLU A 304 -14.89 15.20 2.62
N PRO A 305 -16.11 15.71 2.38
CA PRO A 305 -17.23 15.50 3.31
C PRO A 305 -17.65 14.03 3.44
N PHE A 306 -17.51 13.24 2.37
CA PHE A 306 -17.77 11.80 2.41
C PHE A 306 -16.75 11.08 3.31
N VAL A 307 -15.45 11.39 3.17
CA VAL A 307 -14.38 10.74 3.92
C VAL A 307 -14.34 11.23 5.37
N TRP A 308 -14.38 12.55 5.57
CA TRP A 308 -14.09 13.22 6.84
C TRP A 308 -15.37 13.82 7.45
N ARG A 309 -16.19 12.96 8.09
CA ARG A 309 -17.41 13.40 8.73
C ARG A 309 -17.11 14.19 10.01
N LYS A 310 -17.78 15.33 10.16
CA LYS A 310 -17.57 16.28 11.26
C LYS A 310 -18.04 15.76 12.62
N TYR A 311 -19.04 14.89 12.63
CA TYR A 311 -19.63 14.31 13.83
C TYR A 311 -19.17 12.87 14.00
N LEU A 312 -18.87 12.51 15.25
CA LEU A 312 -18.55 11.13 15.62
C LEU A 312 -19.72 10.23 15.23
N ASP A 313 -19.45 9.36 14.29
CA ASP A 313 -20.39 8.35 13.86
C ASP A 313 -20.02 7.05 14.60
N PHE A 314 -20.73 6.79 15.73
CA PHE A 314 -20.53 5.54 16.47
C PHE A 314 -20.77 4.31 15.58
N ALA A 315 -21.66 4.42 14.59
CA ALA A 315 -21.86 3.38 13.59
C ALA A 315 -20.60 3.14 12.77
N ALA A 316 -19.81 4.18 12.46
CA ALA A 316 -18.55 4.00 11.73
C ALA A 316 -17.49 3.26 12.55
N ILE A 317 -17.47 3.43 13.88
CA ILE A 317 -16.56 2.68 14.77
C ILE A 317 -17.01 1.20 14.82
N GLU A 318 -18.30 0.96 14.94
CA GLU A 318 -18.88 -0.38 14.94
C GLU A 318 -18.68 -1.08 13.58
N ASP A 319 -18.89 -0.37 12.47
CA ASP A 319 -18.59 -0.86 11.12
C ASP A 319 -17.11 -1.21 10.95
N ALA A 320 -16.20 -0.36 11.44
CA ALA A 320 -14.79 -0.61 11.42
C ALA A 320 -14.43 -1.89 12.22
N HIS A 321 -15.00 -2.07 13.40
CA HIS A 321 -14.85 -3.28 14.19
C HIS A 321 -15.40 -4.52 13.46
N ASN A 322 -16.58 -4.41 12.86
CA ASN A 322 -17.21 -5.49 12.10
C ASN A 322 -16.39 -5.88 10.85
N ILE A 323 -15.83 -4.91 10.13
CA ILE A 323 -14.94 -5.15 8.98
C ILE A 323 -13.71 -5.95 9.44
N ARG A 324 -13.08 -5.56 10.57
CA ARG A 324 -11.95 -6.29 11.15
C ARG A 324 -12.32 -7.74 11.48
N LEU A 325 -13.47 -7.95 12.12
CA LEU A 325 -13.97 -9.29 12.43
C LEU A 325 -14.24 -10.13 11.17
N GLN A 326 -14.81 -9.52 10.12
CA GLN A 326 -15.03 -10.20 8.83
C GLN A 326 -13.72 -10.60 8.15
N ILE A 327 -12.71 -9.72 8.17
CA ILE A 327 -11.38 -10.05 7.64
C ILE A 327 -10.79 -11.24 8.40
N ARG A 328 -10.83 -11.22 9.74
CA ARG A 328 -10.34 -12.33 10.58
C ARG A 328 -11.05 -13.66 10.30
N ARG A 329 -12.37 -13.64 10.12
CA ARG A 329 -13.15 -14.85 9.78
C ARG A 329 -12.81 -15.41 8.41
N LYS A 330 -12.56 -14.55 7.41
CA LYS A 330 -12.19 -14.97 6.05
C LYS A 330 -10.78 -15.53 5.96
N THR A 331 -9.89 -15.11 6.84
CA THR A 331 -8.48 -15.54 6.84
C THR A 331 -8.22 -16.72 7.78
N ASP A 332 -9.27 -17.27 8.40
CA ASP A 332 -9.22 -18.38 9.37
C ASP A 332 -8.24 -18.14 10.55
N VAL A 333 -8.08 -16.87 10.95
CA VAL A 333 -7.12 -16.41 11.95
C VAL A 333 -7.75 -16.43 13.35
N THR A 334 -8.33 -17.59 13.75
CA THR A 334 -9.00 -17.74 15.06
C THR A 334 -8.11 -18.40 16.13
N GLY A 335 -6.99 -19.01 15.72
CA GLY A 335 -6.06 -19.74 16.59
C GLY A 335 -4.94 -18.89 17.21
N ALA A 336 -4.04 -19.53 17.96
CA ALA A 336 -2.79 -18.94 18.43
C ALA A 336 -1.90 -18.51 17.24
N ILE A 337 -1.02 -17.52 17.47
CA ILE A 337 -0.03 -17.13 16.47
C ILE A 337 0.95 -18.28 16.26
N THR A 338 1.02 -18.81 15.04
CA THR A 338 2.00 -19.82 14.61
C THR A 338 2.78 -19.28 13.43
N LEU A 339 4.11 -19.42 13.41
CA LEU A 339 4.94 -18.80 12.38
C LEU A 339 4.85 -19.47 11.01
N PRO A 340 4.88 -20.83 10.89
CA PRO A 340 4.80 -21.46 9.57
C PRO A 340 3.54 -21.02 8.81
N LYS A 341 3.73 -20.46 7.59
CA LYS A 341 2.67 -19.93 6.73
C LYS A 341 1.87 -18.75 7.31
N HIS A 342 2.29 -18.15 8.44
CA HIS A 342 1.60 -16.98 8.98
C HIS A 342 1.59 -15.84 7.96
N ASN A 343 0.42 -15.26 7.76
CA ASN A 343 0.28 -14.11 6.84
C ASN A 343 0.61 -12.82 7.61
N ILE A 344 1.79 -12.25 7.36
CA ILE A 344 2.28 -11.04 8.05
C ILE A 344 1.49 -9.77 7.70
N LYS A 345 0.65 -9.81 6.66
CA LYS A 345 -0.23 -8.70 6.30
C LYS A 345 -1.61 -8.81 6.95
N LEU A 346 -2.28 -9.95 6.79
CA LEU A 346 -3.67 -10.15 7.20
C LEU A 346 -3.82 -10.95 8.49
N GLY A 347 -2.77 -11.67 8.91
CA GLY A 347 -2.75 -12.47 10.12
C GLY A 347 -2.76 -11.63 11.39
N ARG A 348 -2.92 -12.29 12.54
CA ARG A 348 -2.86 -11.62 13.86
C ARG A 348 -1.55 -10.91 14.05
N GLY A 349 -1.60 -9.67 14.52
CA GLY A 349 -0.44 -8.82 14.73
C GLY A 349 0.22 -8.34 13.44
N GLY A 350 -0.39 -8.53 12.28
CA GLY A 350 0.18 -8.15 10.98
C GLY A 350 0.00 -6.68 10.62
N ILE A 351 0.56 -6.31 9.46
CA ILE A 351 0.58 -4.95 8.92
C ILE A 351 -0.82 -4.32 8.89
N ARG A 352 -1.84 -5.08 8.50
CA ARG A 352 -3.21 -4.59 8.37
C ARG A 352 -3.81 -4.18 9.72
N GLU A 353 -3.42 -4.78 10.84
CA GLU A 353 -3.89 -4.37 12.16
C GLU A 353 -3.35 -2.98 12.53
N ILE A 354 -2.10 -2.67 12.19
CA ILE A 354 -1.50 -1.35 12.40
C ILE A 354 -2.15 -0.29 11.51
N GLU A 355 -2.32 -0.59 10.21
CA GLU A 355 -2.99 0.30 9.26
C GLU A 355 -4.42 0.60 9.70
N PHE A 356 -5.16 -0.44 10.10
CA PHE A 356 -6.54 -0.33 10.50
C PHE A 356 -6.72 0.46 11.81
N PHE A 357 -5.84 0.21 12.80
CA PHE A 357 -5.77 0.98 14.03
C PHE A 357 -5.58 2.48 13.76
N THR A 358 -4.68 2.80 12.83
CA THR A 358 -4.34 4.18 12.45
C THR A 358 -5.50 4.83 11.71
N GLN A 359 -6.02 4.19 10.66
CA GLN A 359 -7.10 4.73 9.81
C GLN A 359 -8.41 4.90 10.60
N THR A 360 -8.73 4.00 11.51
CA THR A 360 -9.93 4.14 12.36
C THR A 360 -9.86 5.41 13.21
N ARG A 361 -8.69 5.70 13.81
CA ARG A 361 -8.49 6.95 14.57
C ARG A 361 -8.55 8.18 13.69
N GLN A 362 -8.02 8.11 12.48
CA GLN A 362 -8.13 9.20 11.51
C GLN A 362 -9.58 9.47 11.13
N LEU A 363 -10.41 8.45 10.90
CA LEU A 363 -11.83 8.62 10.59
C LEU A 363 -12.62 9.23 11.77
N ILE A 364 -12.23 8.90 13.00
CA ILE A 364 -12.84 9.45 14.22
C ILE A 364 -12.51 10.94 14.39
N ALA A 365 -11.25 11.31 14.19
CA ALA A 365 -10.73 12.62 14.55
C ALA A 365 -10.57 13.59 13.37
N GLY A 366 -10.27 13.08 12.17
CA GLY A 366 -9.91 13.88 11.00
C GLY A 366 -11.03 14.76 10.43
N GLY A 367 -12.28 14.50 10.81
CA GLY A 367 -13.40 15.40 10.46
C GLY A 367 -13.31 16.76 11.16
N ARG A 368 -12.70 16.79 12.36
CA ARG A 368 -12.52 18.01 13.18
C ARG A 368 -11.11 18.56 13.09
N ASP A 369 -10.11 17.71 12.87
CA ASP A 369 -8.70 18.09 12.78
C ASP A 369 -8.12 17.70 11.42
N PRO A 370 -8.01 18.66 10.45
CA PRO A 370 -7.44 18.41 9.14
C PRO A 370 -5.98 17.93 9.15
N ASP A 371 -5.19 18.24 10.19
CA ASP A 371 -3.79 17.81 10.29
C ASP A 371 -3.66 16.28 10.40
N LEU A 372 -4.74 15.59 10.75
CA LEU A 372 -4.80 14.12 10.81
C LEU A 372 -5.13 13.46 9.46
N ARG A 373 -5.41 14.22 8.40
CA ARG A 373 -5.80 13.72 7.08
C ARG A 373 -4.59 13.33 6.23
N LEU A 374 -3.71 12.53 6.81
CA LEU A 374 -2.47 12.08 6.17
C LEU A 374 -2.66 10.70 5.52
N ARG A 375 -1.94 10.45 4.41
CA ARG A 375 -2.05 9.19 3.64
C ARG A 375 -1.13 8.09 4.17
N GLY A 376 0.08 8.46 4.58
CA GLY A 376 1.12 7.53 5.04
C GLY A 376 0.87 7.05 6.47
N THR A 377 1.05 5.76 6.71
CA THR A 377 0.76 5.11 8.00
C THR A 377 1.62 5.67 9.13
N GLN A 378 2.92 5.81 8.92
CA GLN A 378 3.85 6.30 9.95
C GLN A 378 3.64 7.79 10.24
N GLN A 379 3.40 8.59 9.20
CA GLN A 379 3.09 10.02 9.34
C GLN A 379 1.79 10.21 10.14
N SER A 380 0.79 9.36 9.88
CA SER A 380 -0.49 9.38 10.59
C SER A 380 -0.32 9.00 12.07
N LEU A 381 0.48 7.97 12.38
CA LEU A 381 0.82 7.62 13.77
C LEU A 381 1.51 8.78 14.51
N ALA A 382 2.44 9.46 13.84
CA ALA A 382 3.12 10.62 14.41
C ALA A 382 2.15 11.79 14.70
N ALA A 383 1.27 12.12 13.74
CA ALA A 383 0.27 13.17 13.92
C ALA A 383 -0.77 12.82 15.00
N LEU A 384 -1.23 11.58 15.05
CA LEU A 384 -2.13 11.11 16.12
C LEU A 384 -1.51 11.22 17.50
N CYS A 385 -0.20 10.93 17.64
CA CYS A 385 0.52 11.10 18.89
C CYS A 385 0.66 12.59 19.24
N GLN A 386 1.04 13.43 18.30
CA GLN A 386 1.17 14.88 18.51
C GLN A 386 -0.14 15.52 18.98
N LYS A 387 -1.28 15.02 18.50
CA LYS A 387 -2.62 15.50 18.87
C LYS A 387 -3.21 14.78 20.09
N GLY A 388 -2.46 13.90 20.75
CA GLY A 388 -2.89 13.21 21.99
C GLY A 388 -3.89 12.07 21.80
N TRP A 389 -4.07 11.58 20.55
CA TRP A 389 -4.95 10.45 20.25
C TRP A 389 -4.34 9.08 20.57
N ILE A 390 -3.03 9.03 20.63
CA ILE A 390 -2.25 7.86 21.09
C ILE A 390 -1.09 8.35 21.95
N ASP A 391 -0.66 7.54 22.89
CA ASP A 391 0.49 7.85 23.72
C ASP A 391 1.82 7.65 22.98
N PRO A 392 2.93 8.26 23.44
CA PRO A 392 4.23 8.16 22.78
C PRO A 392 4.79 6.74 22.70
N LEU A 393 4.52 5.88 23.68
CA LEU A 393 4.98 4.49 23.69
C LEU A 393 4.28 3.67 22.60
N THR A 394 2.96 3.74 22.54
CA THR A 394 2.16 3.10 21.48
C THR A 394 2.60 3.58 20.09
N LYS A 395 2.83 4.88 19.90
CA LYS A 395 3.35 5.43 18.65
C LYS A 395 4.71 4.82 18.28
N SER A 396 5.65 4.78 19.22
CA SER A 396 7.01 4.25 18.98
C SER A 396 6.96 2.79 18.61
N GLN A 397 6.26 1.97 19.39
CA GLN A 397 6.13 0.53 19.16
C GLN A 397 5.46 0.21 17.81
N LEU A 398 4.32 0.84 17.50
CA LEU A 398 3.64 0.57 16.23
C LEU A 398 4.44 1.05 15.02
N THR A 399 5.19 2.15 15.13
CA THR A 399 6.07 2.63 14.05
C THR A 399 7.21 1.64 13.80
N GLU A 400 7.90 1.20 14.84
CA GLU A 400 8.98 0.22 14.75
C GLU A 400 8.49 -1.13 14.20
N HIS A 401 7.36 -1.60 14.71
CA HIS A 401 6.77 -2.86 14.24
C HIS A 401 6.29 -2.77 12.79
N TYR A 402 5.73 -1.64 12.39
CA TYR A 402 5.34 -1.39 11.01
C TYR A 402 6.54 -1.44 10.07
N GLN A 403 7.62 -0.73 10.39
CA GLN A 403 8.85 -0.72 9.60
C GLN A 403 9.43 -2.13 9.44
N ALA A 404 9.56 -2.87 10.54
CA ALA A 404 10.13 -4.20 10.53
C ALA A 404 9.23 -5.25 9.83
N HIS A 405 7.89 -5.10 9.90
CA HIS A 405 6.97 -5.93 9.11
C HIS A 405 7.05 -5.62 7.61
N ARG A 406 7.20 -4.34 7.24
CA ARG A 406 7.35 -3.93 5.85
C ARG A 406 8.68 -4.39 5.26
N GLU A 407 9.76 -4.30 6.04
CA GLU A 407 11.05 -4.86 5.65
C GLU A 407 10.94 -6.37 5.41
N LEU A 408 10.34 -7.11 6.33
CA LEU A 408 10.09 -8.54 6.18
C LEU A 408 9.25 -8.86 4.94
N GLU A 409 8.19 -8.07 4.67
CA GLU A 409 7.36 -8.19 3.47
C GLU A 409 8.18 -7.98 2.19
N HIS A 410 9.08 -7.01 2.18
CA HIS A 410 10.01 -6.77 1.06
C HIS A 410 10.91 -7.97 0.82
N ARG A 411 11.54 -8.52 1.86
CA ARG A 411 12.42 -9.69 1.74
C ARG A 411 11.68 -10.91 1.19
N LEU A 412 10.46 -11.17 1.65
CA LEU A 412 9.63 -12.26 1.12
C LEU A 412 9.32 -12.09 -0.37
N GLN A 413 9.03 -10.85 -0.80
CA GLN A 413 8.70 -10.56 -2.19
C GLN A 413 9.92 -10.58 -3.11
N MET A 414 11.08 -10.14 -2.63
CA MET A 414 12.33 -10.13 -3.40
C MET A 414 12.86 -11.52 -3.77
N ILE A 415 12.51 -12.57 -3.03
CA ILE A 415 13.05 -13.91 -3.29
C ILE A 415 12.66 -14.40 -4.69
N ASN A 416 11.37 -14.26 -5.08
CA ASN A 416 10.84 -14.84 -6.33
C ASN A 416 9.91 -13.88 -7.10
N ASP A 417 9.93 -12.58 -6.87
CA ASP A 417 8.94 -11.62 -7.40
C ASP A 417 7.48 -12.07 -7.19
N ALA A 418 7.21 -12.64 -6.03
CA ALA A 418 5.90 -13.19 -5.71
C ALA A 418 5.08 -12.22 -4.85
N GLN A 419 3.79 -12.07 -5.15
CA GLN A 419 2.84 -11.36 -4.30
C GLN A 419 2.51 -12.20 -3.06
N THR A 420 3.52 -12.44 -2.24
CA THR A 420 3.39 -13.24 -1.01
C THR A 420 3.48 -12.37 0.23
N HIS A 421 2.71 -12.76 1.23
CA HIS A 421 2.73 -12.19 2.57
C HIS A 421 2.84 -13.29 3.63
N SER A 422 3.00 -14.53 3.19
CA SER A 422 3.08 -15.69 4.09
C SER A 422 4.52 -16.00 4.43
N LEU A 423 4.77 -16.21 5.71
CA LEU A 423 6.06 -16.72 6.18
C LEU A 423 6.35 -18.09 5.59
N PRO A 424 7.63 -18.45 5.43
CA PRO A 424 8.04 -19.77 4.97
C PRO A 424 7.40 -20.91 5.75
N ALA A 425 7.18 -22.03 5.06
CA ALA A 425 6.66 -23.26 5.69
C ALA A 425 7.76 -24.19 6.19
N SER A 426 8.90 -24.22 5.49
CA SER A 426 10.03 -25.10 5.75
C SER A 426 11.20 -24.36 6.40
N GLU A 427 12.04 -25.11 7.10
CA GLU A 427 13.25 -24.59 7.74
C GLU A 427 14.23 -24.00 6.72
N ALA A 428 14.42 -24.68 5.58
CA ALA A 428 15.33 -24.22 4.52
C ALA A 428 14.89 -22.88 3.92
N GLU A 429 13.58 -22.63 3.76
CA GLU A 429 13.07 -21.34 3.30
C GLU A 429 13.23 -20.24 4.34
N PHE A 430 13.08 -20.59 5.66
CA PHE A 430 13.38 -19.66 6.74
C PHE A 430 14.87 -19.30 6.80
N GLU A 431 15.77 -20.26 6.60
CA GLU A 431 17.21 -20.00 6.51
C GLU A 431 17.55 -19.05 5.34
N ARG A 432 16.91 -19.23 4.17
CA ARG A 432 17.08 -18.31 3.04
C ARG A 432 16.63 -16.90 3.40
N LEU A 433 15.45 -16.75 4.02
CA LEU A 433 14.94 -15.46 4.46
C LEU A 433 15.87 -14.81 5.49
N ALA A 434 16.33 -15.59 6.47
CA ALA A 434 17.24 -15.16 7.51
C ALA A 434 18.61 -14.74 6.95
N ALA A 435 19.11 -15.46 5.95
CA ALA A 435 20.36 -15.11 5.24
C ALA A 435 20.23 -13.74 4.55
N LEU A 436 19.10 -13.49 3.87
CA LEU A 436 18.80 -12.21 3.21
C LEU A 436 18.67 -11.05 4.20
N MET A 437 18.30 -11.34 5.46
CA MET A 437 18.16 -10.37 6.55
C MET A 437 19.40 -10.30 7.46
N SER A 438 20.48 -11.03 7.16
CA SER A 438 21.70 -11.12 7.98
C SER A 438 21.44 -11.55 9.43
N ARG A 439 20.44 -12.45 9.64
CA ARG A 439 20.02 -13.01 10.92
C ARG A 439 20.21 -14.54 10.94
N SER A 440 20.23 -15.15 12.12
CA SER A 440 19.97 -16.59 12.24
C SER A 440 18.47 -16.87 12.13
N ALA A 441 18.07 -18.05 11.67
CA ALA A 441 16.65 -18.40 11.54
C ALA A 441 15.92 -18.36 12.89
N ASP A 442 16.54 -18.83 13.97
CA ASP A 442 15.93 -18.85 15.30
C ASP A 442 15.76 -17.45 15.88
N ALA A 443 16.74 -16.56 15.72
CA ALA A 443 16.64 -15.17 16.14
C ALA A 443 15.51 -14.46 15.36
N LEU A 444 15.47 -14.63 14.02
CA LEU A 444 14.44 -14.05 13.18
C LEU A 444 13.03 -14.55 13.56
N LYS A 445 12.86 -15.86 13.81
CA LYS A 445 11.59 -16.43 14.27
C LYS A 445 11.14 -15.82 15.59
N SER A 446 12.04 -15.72 16.56
CA SER A 446 11.76 -15.14 17.88
C SER A 446 11.35 -13.68 17.77
N GLU A 447 12.07 -12.88 16.98
CA GLU A 447 11.77 -11.47 16.72
C GLU A 447 10.40 -11.29 16.05
N ILE A 448 10.07 -12.10 15.03
CA ILE A 448 8.78 -12.05 14.33
C ILE A 448 7.64 -12.39 15.28
N PHE A 449 7.78 -13.47 16.07
CA PHE A 449 6.75 -13.90 17.01
C PHE A 449 6.47 -12.85 18.08
N ALA A 450 7.52 -12.30 18.69
CA ALA A 450 7.39 -11.22 19.68
C ALA A 450 6.68 -9.98 19.10
N ARG A 451 7.05 -9.60 17.88
CA ARG A 451 6.45 -8.46 17.16
C ARG A 451 4.97 -8.67 16.85
N LEU A 452 4.61 -9.81 16.28
CA LEU A 452 3.22 -10.17 15.99
C LEU A 452 2.38 -10.14 17.28
N THR A 453 2.91 -10.67 18.37
CA THR A 453 2.23 -10.68 19.68
C THR A 453 2.04 -9.27 20.22
N SER A 454 3.08 -8.43 20.17
CA SER A 454 3.01 -7.04 20.64
C SER A 454 1.98 -6.22 19.85
N VAL A 455 2.03 -6.26 18.51
CA VAL A 455 1.06 -5.55 17.66
C VAL A 455 -0.37 -5.99 17.98
N HIS A 456 -0.57 -7.31 18.11
CA HIS A 456 -1.89 -7.85 18.44
C HIS A 456 -2.39 -7.34 19.78
N GLN A 457 -1.58 -7.35 20.82
CA GLN A 457 -1.95 -6.84 22.16
C GLN A 457 -2.30 -5.35 22.13
N ILE A 458 -1.49 -4.52 21.48
CA ILE A 458 -1.75 -3.08 21.36
C ILE A 458 -3.07 -2.81 20.62
N THR A 459 -3.31 -3.52 19.53
CA THR A 459 -4.52 -3.30 18.71
C THR A 459 -5.76 -3.88 19.36
N GLU A 460 -5.68 -5.03 20.07
CA GLU A 460 -6.80 -5.60 20.82
C GLU A 460 -7.25 -4.71 21.97
N ALA A 461 -6.32 -4.10 22.69
CA ALA A 461 -6.65 -3.16 23.76
C ALA A 461 -7.53 -1.99 23.29
N PHE A 462 -7.43 -1.63 22.02
CA PHE A 462 -8.28 -0.60 21.43
C PHE A 462 -9.62 -1.12 20.88
N PHE A 463 -9.62 -2.31 20.26
CA PHE A 463 -10.81 -2.84 19.58
C PHE A 463 -11.53 -3.91 20.42
N GLY A 464 -10.89 -4.42 21.45
CA GLY A 464 -11.51 -5.38 22.35
C GLY A 464 -12.73 -4.76 23.06
N PRO A 465 -13.73 -5.52 23.42
CA PRO A 465 -14.73 -5.03 24.34
C PRO A 465 -13.98 -4.52 25.57
N ALA A 466 -14.33 -3.34 26.03
CA ALA A 466 -13.90 -2.90 27.35
C ALA A 466 -14.16 -4.08 28.28
N SER A 467 -13.08 -4.65 28.82
CA SER A 467 -13.07 -5.91 29.54
C SER A 467 -14.21 -5.97 30.56
N SER A 468 -15.26 -6.65 30.20
CA SER A 468 -16.29 -7.12 31.11
C SER A 468 -16.83 -8.43 30.57
N ASP A 469 -15.96 -9.46 30.51
CA ASP A 469 -16.38 -10.84 30.72
C ASP A 469 -16.70 -11.04 32.20
N VAL A 470 -17.49 -10.17 32.75
CA VAL A 470 -18.27 -10.46 33.93
C VAL A 470 -19.55 -11.05 33.38
N PRO A 471 -19.91 -12.29 33.69
CA PRO A 471 -21.24 -12.82 33.43
C PRO A 471 -22.22 -11.78 33.97
N ILE A 472 -23.08 -11.24 33.12
CA ILE A 472 -24.07 -10.29 33.56
C ILE A 472 -25.18 -11.12 34.27
N GLU A 473 -24.89 -11.55 35.49
CA GLU A 473 -25.97 -11.84 36.44
C GLU A 473 -26.64 -10.50 36.75
N ALA A 474 -27.74 -10.23 36.08
CA ALA A 474 -28.55 -9.04 36.31
C ALA A 474 -29.86 -9.49 36.96
N PRO A 475 -29.87 -9.66 38.30
CA PRO A 475 -31.09 -10.03 39.02
C PRO A 475 -32.23 -9.07 38.74
N GLU A 476 -31.91 -7.81 38.38
CA GLU A 476 -32.87 -6.74 38.10
C GLU A 476 -33.73 -6.97 36.84
N PHE A 477 -33.32 -7.86 35.94
CA PHE A 477 -34.01 -8.15 34.68
C PHE A 477 -34.56 -9.59 34.59
N SER A 478 -34.39 -10.42 35.63
CA SER A 478 -34.76 -11.83 35.59
C SER A 478 -36.24 -12.03 35.23
N GLU A 479 -37.17 -11.27 35.83
CA GLU A 479 -38.59 -11.34 35.54
C GLU A 479 -38.97 -10.96 34.10
N ILE A 480 -38.18 -10.10 33.46
CA ILE A 480 -38.40 -9.66 32.09
C ILE A 480 -37.81 -10.65 31.10
N LEU A 481 -36.60 -11.17 31.40
CA LEU A 481 -35.92 -12.19 30.60
C LEU A 481 -36.74 -13.48 30.51
N ASP A 482 -37.43 -13.86 31.58
CA ASP A 482 -38.31 -15.03 31.64
C ASP A 482 -39.54 -14.90 30.75
N LYS A 483 -39.97 -13.68 30.45
CA LYS A 483 -41.10 -13.39 29.56
C LYS A 483 -40.73 -13.36 28.08
N TRP A 484 -39.47 -13.15 27.72
CA TRP A 484 -39.07 -13.01 26.32
C TRP A 484 -39.39 -14.24 25.44
N PRO A 485 -39.24 -15.50 25.88
CA PRO A 485 -39.64 -16.65 25.09
C PRO A 485 -41.14 -16.69 24.73
N THR A 486 -41.96 -15.96 25.47
CA THR A 486 -43.42 -15.96 25.24
C THR A 486 -43.86 -15.02 24.14
N TYR A 487 -42.97 -14.11 23.65
CA TYR A 487 -43.33 -13.17 22.60
C TYR A 487 -43.52 -13.88 21.25
N PRO A 488 -44.60 -13.51 20.50
CA PRO A 488 -44.89 -14.14 19.21
C PRO A 488 -43.74 -14.11 18.21
N ALA A 489 -42.92 -13.06 18.23
CA ALA A 489 -41.73 -12.92 17.35
C ALA A 489 -40.62 -13.95 17.63
N LEU A 490 -40.57 -14.53 18.82
CA LEU A 490 -39.57 -15.47 19.26
C LEU A 490 -40.04 -16.94 19.29
N ARG A 491 -41.24 -17.22 18.80
CA ARG A 491 -41.82 -18.58 18.78
C ARG A 491 -41.13 -19.55 17.80
N SER A 492 -40.43 -19.05 16.78
CA SER A 492 -39.69 -19.93 15.89
C SER A 492 -38.32 -20.25 16.48
N GLU A 493 -37.89 -21.50 16.39
CA GLU A 493 -36.59 -21.96 16.87
C GLU A 493 -35.41 -21.14 16.29
N ARG A 494 -35.51 -20.74 15.02
CA ARG A 494 -34.54 -19.88 14.36
C ARG A 494 -34.51 -18.46 14.94
N ALA A 495 -35.66 -17.85 15.19
CA ALA A 495 -35.74 -16.51 15.77
C ALA A 495 -35.26 -16.52 17.22
N TYR A 496 -35.59 -17.54 17.99
CA TYR A 496 -35.12 -17.74 19.36
C TYR A 496 -33.58 -17.88 19.42
N THR A 497 -32.99 -18.70 18.54
CA THR A 497 -31.54 -18.89 18.49
C THR A 497 -30.81 -17.59 18.14
N ILE A 498 -31.33 -16.82 17.18
CA ILE A 498 -30.75 -15.50 16.80
C ILE A 498 -30.86 -14.53 17.98
N PHE A 499 -32.01 -14.50 18.64
CA PHE A 499 -32.27 -13.61 19.76
C PHE A 499 -31.36 -13.95 20.96
N MET A 500 -31.23 -15.22 21.35
CA MET A 500 -30.33 -15.64 22.43
C MET A 500 -28.86 -15.28 22.19
N ARG A 501 -28.44 -15.28 20.94
CA ARG A 501 -27.11 -14.82 20.56
C ARG A 501 -26.92 -13.29 20.72
N LEU A 502 -27.99 -12.52 20.52
CA LEU A 502 -27.96 -11.05 20.62
C LEU A 502 -28.32 -10.54 22.03
N GLN A 503 -28.90 -11.38 22.86
CA GLN A 503 -29.38 -11.03 24.22
C GLN A 503 -28.31 -10.33 25.07
N PRO A 504 -27.04 -10.77 25.16
CA PRO A 504 -26.04 -10.10 25.98
C PRO A 504 -25.76 -8.65 25.52
N GLU A 505 -25.80 -8.43 24.22
CA GLU A 505 -25.56 -7.10 23.63
C GLU A 505 -26.74 -6.17 23.83
N ILE A 506 -27.97 -6.71 23.72
CA ILE A 506 -29.21 -5.98 24.01
C ILE A 506 -29.24 -5.54 25.48
N LEU A 507 -28.95 -6.44 26.40
CA LEU A 507 -28.92 -6.12 27.84
C LEU A 507 -27.84 -5.09 28.18
N LYS A 508 -26.68 -5.17 27.52
CA LYS A 508 -25.62 -4.18 27.70
C LYS A 508 -26.07 -2.78 27.27
N ARG A 509 -26.78 -2.67 26.15
CA ARG A 509 -27.29 -1.39 25.64
C ARG A 509 -28.42 -0.85 26.53
N LEU A 510 -29.30 -1.71 26.99
CA LEU A 510 -30.39 -1.33 27.89
C LEU A 510 -29.88 -0.75 29.22
N LYS A 511 -28.79 -1.32 29.77
CA LYS A 511 -28.15 -0.78 31.00
C LYS A 511 -27.52 0.60 30.83
N GLN A 512 -27.27 1.03 29.61
CA GLN A 512 -26.68 2.34 29.31
C GLN A 512 -27.70 3.45 29.10
N THR A 513 -29.02 3.14 29.18
CA THR A 513 -30.07 4.11 29.04
C THR A 513 -30.49 4.68 30.41
N ASP A 514 -30.74 5.99 30.47
CA ASP A 514 -31.13 6.68 31.72
C ASP A 514 -32.46 6.17 32.30
N LYS A 515 -33.26 5.45 31.50
CA LYS A 515 -34.56 4.88 31.89
C LYS A 515 -34.60 3.37 31.59
N THR A 516 -33.66 2.64 32.13
CA THR A 516 -33.44 1.21 31.86
C THR A 516 -34.71 0.36 32.05
N LYS A 517 -35.56 0.63 33.07
CA LYS A 517 -36.80 -0.10 33.32
C LYS A 517 -37.92 0.18 32.30
N GLU A 518 -37.90 1.33 31.63
CA GLU A 518 -38.88 1.68 30.59
C GLU A 518 -38.43 1.19 29.20
N ALA A 519 -37.14 0.93 29.02
CA ALA A 519 -36.54 0.51 27.75
C ALA A 519 -36.57 -1.02 27.53
N VAL A 520 -36.79 -1.79 28.60
CA VAL A 520 -36.92 -3.25 28.58
C VAL A 520 -38.39 -3.65 28.47
#